data_7debc37750b4e778fc6df44eed955e5f
#
_entry.id   7debc37750b4e778fc6df44eed955e5f
#
_cell.length_a   1.000
_cell.length_b   1.000
_cell.length_c   1.000
_cell.angle_alpha   90.00
_cell.angle_beta   90.00
_cell.angle_gamma   90.00
#
_symmetry.space_group_name_H-M   'P 1'
#
loop_
_entity.id
_entity.type
_entity.pdbx_description
1 polymer ?
#
loop_
_entity_poly.entity_id
_entity_poly.type
_entity_poly.pdbx_seq_one_letter_code
_entity_poly.pdbx_strand_id
1 'polypeptide(L)'
;MEIPKSHDEWLQLRLKGIGGSEAAAVIGQSPWCSNVELWKRKTGRATAPDISNNEAVQYGHDAEPLIRGLFAIDNAHKYKTEYLGEFDMVYHPKYPFIFATLDGRLTELETGRRGILEVKTTSIVRSMQKEQWWKDGKPCIPQQYFIQVLHQLLATGWDFAVLHAQLKYEYGDNPDDIRTERRSYLIERSDHLEDLEYLEEKEVYFWTENVEKDICPGMILPEI
;
A
#
# COMPACT_ATOMS: atom_id res chain seq x y z
N MET A 1 -15.01 13.73 -9.17
CA MET A 1 -13.99 13.01 -9.96
C MET A 1 -14.65 11.77 -10.56
N GLU A 2 -14.27 11.39 -11.77
CA GLU A 2 -14.87 10.23 -12.44
C GLU A 2 -14.30 8.95 -11.85
N ILE A 3 -15.17 7.99 -11.53
CA ILE A 3 -14.79 6.64 -11.13
C ILE A 3 -14.42 5.89 -12.42
N PRO A 4 -13.20 5.33 -12.53
CA PRO A 4 -12.80 4.58 -13.72
C PRO A 4 -13.70 3.36 -13.92
N LYS A 5 -14.07 3.10 -15.17
CA LYS A 5 -15.01 2.03 -15.54
C LYS A 5 -14.30 0.77 -16.00
N SER A 6 -12.99 0.81 -16.13
CA SER A 6 -12.16 -0.33 -16.56
C SER A 6 -10.77 -0.24 -15.94
N HIS A 7 -10.08 -1.38 -15.95
CA HIS A 7 -8.68 -1.47 -15.52
C HIS A 7 -7.77 -0.52 -16.32
N ASP A 8 -7.99 -0.40 -17.63
CA ASP A 8 -7.18 0.51 -18.47
C ASP A 8 -7.39 1.98 -18.11
N GLU A 9 -8.63 2.40 -17.87
CA GLU A 9 -8.92 3.76 -17.39
C GLU A 9 -8.28 4.03 -16.03
N TRP A 10 -8.34 3.07 -15.12
CA TRP A 10 -7.70 3.14 -13.82
C TRP A 10 -6.18 3.27 -13.94
N LEU A 11 -5.53 2.48 -14.82
CA LEU A 11 -4.10 2.60 -15.10
C LEU A 11 -3.73 3.99 -15.64
N GLN A 12 -4.55 4.55 -16.55
CA GLN A 12 -4.32 5.90 -17.08
C GLN A 12 -4.47 6.99 -15.99
N LEU A 13 -5.43 6.84 -15.09
CA LEU A 13 -5.58 7.76 -13.96
C LEU A 13 -4.40 7.65 -12.99
N ARG A 14 -3.88 6.47 -12.76
CA ARG A 14 -2.68 6.26 -11.93
C ARG A 14 -1.44 6.99 -12.45
N LEU A 15 -1.32 7.22 -13.74
CA LEU A 15 -0.22 8.01 -14.31
C LEU A 15 -0.30 9.50 -13.94
N LYS A 16 -1.47 9.99 -13.53
CA LYS A 16 -1.71 11.40 -13.21
C LYS A 16 -1.53 11.75 -11.73
N GLY A 17 -0.90 10.88 -10.96
CA GLY A 17 -0.63 11.12 -9.54
C GLY A 17 0.21 10.01 -8.92
N ILE A 18 0.29 10.00 -7.60
CA ILE A 18 1.03 9.05 -6.78
C ILE A 18 0.01 8.16 -6.07
N GLY A 19 0.10 6.86 -6.28
CA GLY A 19 -0.71 5.86 -5.56
C GLY A 19 0.06 5.25 -4.39
N GLY A 20 -0.66 4.62 -3.43
CA GLY A 20 -0.07 4.11 -2.20
C GLY A 20 1.13 3.17 -2.40
N SER A 21 1.07 2.26 -3.37
CA SER A 21 2.20 1.35 -3.67
C SER A 21 3.44 2.05 -4.25
N GLU A 22 3.34 3.32 -4.63
CA GLU A 22 4.41 4.12 -5.24
C GLU A 22 5.05 5.09 -4.22
N ALA A 23 4.37 5.37 -3.10
CA ALA A 23 4.79 6.32 -2.08
C ALA A 23 6.21 6.03 -1.54
N ALA A 24 6.51 4.75 -1.27
CA ALA A 24 7.84 4.34 -0.81
C ALA A 24 8.94 4.66 -1.83
N ALA A 25 8.65 4.66 -3.13
CA ALA A 25 9.63 5.01 -4.16
C ALA A 25 9.97 6.50 -4.15
N VAL A 26 9.01 7.37 -3.82
CA VAL A 26 9.23 8.83 -3.73
C VAL A 26 10.34 9.16 -2.74
N ILE A 27 10.41 8.45 -1.62
CA ILE A 27 11.38 8.67 -0.55
C ILE A 27 12.53 7.65 -0.52
N GLY A 28 12.69 6.86 -1.60
CA GLY A 28 13.80 5.91 -1.75
C GLY A 28 13.72 4.65 -0.89
N GLN A 29 12.55 4.34 -0.33
CA GLN A 29 12.32 3.19 0.56
C GLN A 29 11.61 2.01 -0.14
N SER A 30 11.45 2.07 -1.46
CA SER A 30 10.86 0.96 -2.22
C SER A 30 11.94 -0.04 -2.65
N PRO A 31 11.73 -1.35 -2.40
CA PRO A 31 12.64 -2.38 -2.90
C PRO A 31 12.46 -2.69 -4.39
N TRP A 32 11.42 -2.13 -5.04
CA TRP A 32 11.03 -2.47 -6.41
C TRP A 32 11.25 -1.36 -7.42
N CYS A 33 11.35 -0.11 -6.96
CA CYS A 33 11.36 1.04 -7.84
C CYS A 33 12.06 2.22 -7.16
N SER A 34 13.04 2.82 -7.81
CA SER A 34 13.65 4.08 -7.37
C SER A 34 12.75 5.28 -7.68
N ASN A 35 13.02 6.41 -7.02
CA ASN A 35 12.34 7.67 -7.32
C ASN A 35 12.56 8.12 -8.76
N VAL A 36 13.72 7.86 -9.34
CA VAL A 36 14.04 8.18 -10.76
C VAL A 36 13.23 7.30 -11.71
N GLU A 37 13.09 6.00 -11.42
CA GLU A 37 12.26 5.10 -12.23
C GLU A 37 10.79 5.47 -12.14
N LEU A 38 10.30 5.84 -10.95
CA LEU A 38 8.94 6.33 -10.79
C LEU A 38 8.72 7.60 -11.61
N TRP A 39 9.65 8.57 -11.56
CA TRP A 39 9.58 9.77 -12.38
C TRP A 39 9.52 9.45 -13.89
N LYS A 40 10.36 8.52 -14.37
CA LYS A 40 10.31 8.08 -15.78
C LYS A 40 8.95 7.53 -16.17
N ARG A 41 8.31 6.76 -15.28
CA ARG A 41 6.95 6.22 -15.51
C ARG A 41 5.91 7.35 -15.56
N LYS A 42 5.94 8.27 -14.60
CA LYS A 42 4.99 9.39 -14.53
C LYS A 42 5.12 10.38 -15.68
N THR A 43 6.31 10.48 -16.27
CA THR A 43 6.59 11.36 -17.43
C THR A 43 6.54 10.63 -18.78
N GLY A 44 6.08 9.38 -18.80
CA GLY A 44 5.93 8.59 -20.04
C GLY A 44 7.22 8.10 -20.68
N ARG A 45 8.37 8.17 -19.98
CA ARG A 45 9.69 7.72 -20.45
C ARG A 45 9.96 6.25 -20.23
N ALA A 46 9.17 5.61 -19.38
CA ALA A 46 9.22 4.19 -19.13
C ALA A 46 7.82 3.66 -18.81
N THR A 47 7.59 2.40 -19.09
CA THR A 47 6.40 1.66 -18.65
C THR A 47 6.72 0.87 -17.38
N ALA A 48 5.71 0.64 -16.55
CA ALA A 48 5.85 -0.31 -15.44
C ALA A 48 6.13 -1.72 -16.01
N PRO A 49 6.96 -2.53 -15.33
CA PRO A 49 7.15 -3.91 -15.73
C PRO A 49 5.82 -4.67 -15.65
N ASP A 50 5.58 -5.54 -16.60
CA ASP A 50 4.45 -6.47 -16.52
C ASP A 50 4.77 -7.55 -15.48
N ILE A 51 4.01 -7.57 -14.41
CA ILE A 51 4.12 -8.54 -13.32
C ILE A 51 2.92 -9.50 -13.27
N SER A 52 2.06 -9.49 -14.28
CA SER A 52 0.84 -10.31 -14.31
C SER A 52 1.10 -11.82 -14.23
N ASN A 53 2.27 -12.27 -14.72
CA ASN A 53 2.71 -13.66 -14.66
C ASN A 53 3.43 -14.03 -13.35
N ASN A 54 3.54 -13.11 -12.40
CA ASN A 54 4.16 -13.41 -11.11
C ASN A 54 3.15 -14.14 -10.21
N GLU A 55 3.47 -15.38 -9.84
CA GLU A 55 2.60 -16.23 -9.00
C GLU A 55 2.22 -15.60 -7.66
N ALA A 56 3.12 -14.85 -7.03
CA ALA A 56 2.84 -14.16 -5.78
C ALA A 56 1.84 -13.01 -5.97
N VAL A 57 1.90 -12.32 -7.13
CA VAL A 57 0.94 -11.25 -7.49
C VAL A 57 -0.42 -11.85 -7.79
N GLN A 58 -0.49 -12.92 -8.58
CA GLN A 58 -1.74 -13.63 -8.88
C GLN A 58 -2.38 -14.16 -7.59
N TYR A 59 -1.60 -14.82 -6.75
CA TYR A 59 -2.08 -15.29 -5.45
C TYR A 59 -2.61 -14.14 -4.58
N GLY A 60 -1.91 -13.01 -4.54
CA GLY A 60 -2.33 -11.83 -3.80
C GLY A 60 -3.69 -11.31 -4.25
N HIS A 61 -3.86 -11.17 -5.55
CA HIS A 61 -5.12 -10.73 -6.18
C HIS A 61 -6.29 -11.68 -5.86
N ASP A 62 -6.09 -12.99 -6.00
CA ASP A 62 -7.15 -13.98 -5.75
C ASP A 62 -7.47 -14.13 -4.26
N ALA A 63 -6.48 -14.01 -3.39
CA ALA A 63 -6.63 -14.20 -1.96
C ALA A 63 -7.20 -12.96 -1.24
N GLU A 64 -6.95 -11.75 -1.73
CA GLU A 64 -7.36 -10.49 -1.09
C GLU A 64 -8.84 -10.44 -0.73
N PRO A 65 -9.81 -10.71 -1.65
CA PRO A 65 -11.24 -10.65 -1.32
C PRO A 65 -11.64 -11.69 -0.26
N LEU A 66 -10.97 -12.86 -0.23
CA LEU A 66 -11.22 -13.90 0.76
C LEU A 66 -10.68 -13.49 2.13
N ILE A 67 -9.48 -12.94 2.18
CA ILE A 67 -8.84 -12.45 3.41
C ILE A 67 -9.64 -11.28 3.99
N ARG A 68 -10.08 -10.34 3.15
CA ARG A 68 -10.97 -9.24 3.54
C ARG A 68 -12.29 -9.76 4.11
N GLY A 69 -12.89 -10.77 3.48
CA GLY A 69 -14.10 -11.42 3.99
C GLY A 69 -13.91 -12.06 5.36
N LEU A 70 -12.82 -12.79 5.56
CA LEU A 70 -12.47 -13.36 6.86
C LEU A 70 -12.22 -12.29 7.92
N PHE A 71 -11.48 -11.24 7.58
CA PHE A 71 -11.27 -10.10 8.48
C PHE A 71 -12.60 -9.47 8.92
N ALA A 72 -13.53 -9.28 7.98
CA ALA A 72 -14.84 -8.71 8.26
C ALA A 72 -15.66 -9.58 9.23
N ILE A 73 -15.61 -10.90 9.09
CA ILE A 73 -16.28 -11.85 10.00
C ILE A 73 -15.63 -11.82 11.39
N ASP A 74 -14.31 -11.95 11.44
CA ASP A 74 -13.55 -12.04 12.70
C ASP A 74 -13.67 -10.75 13.53
N ASN A 75 -13.83 -9.59 12.88
CA ASN A 75 -13.87 -8.28 13.50
C ASN A 75 -15.25 -7.59 13.45
N ALA A 76 -16.33 -8.32 13.12
CA ALA A 76 -17.68 -7.77 13.00
C ALA A 76 -18.21 -7.11 14.28
N HIS A 77 -17.66 -7.48 15.44
CA HIS A 77 -17.97 -6.86 16.74
C HIS A 77 -17.33 -5.51 16.95
N LYS A 78 -16.28 -5.18 16.19
CA LYS A 78 -15.49 -3.94 16.34
C LYS A 78 -15.65 -3.00 15.14
N TYR A 79 -15.68 -3.54 13.94
CA TYR A 79 -15.71 -2.77 12.70
C TYR A 79 -16.86 -3.16 11.77
N LYS A 80 -17.50 -2.16 11.18
CA LYS A 80 -18.21 -2.33 9.92
C LYS A 80 -17.19 -2.27 8.80
N THR A 81 -17.09 -3.32 7.99
CA THR A 81 -16.16 -3.41 6.86
C THR A 81 -16.94 -3.25 5.55
N GLU A 82 -16.52 -2.34 4.69
CA GLU A 82 -17.13 -2.07 3.40
C GLU A 82 -16.07 -2.10 2.30
N TYR A 83 -16.41 -2.65 1.15
CA TYR A 83 -15.60 -2.60 -0.06
C TYR A 83 -16.19 -1.56 -1.02
N LEU A 84 -15.37 -0.65 -1.51
CA LEU A 84 -15.83 0.43 -2.37
C LEU A 84 -15.90 0.01 -3.84
N GLY A 85 -15.01 -0.87 -4.26
CA GLY A 85 -14.85 -1.31 -5.64
C GLY A 85 -13.38 -1.36 -6.04
N GLU A 86 -13.06 -2.19 -7.03
CA GLU A 86 -11.68 -2.44 -7.47
C GLU A 86 -10.98 -1.17 -7.98
N PHE A 87 -11.76 -0.27 -8.59
CA PHE A 87 -11.22 0.94 -9.22
C PHE A 87 -11.58 2.22 -8.47
N ASP A 88 -12.20 2.12 -7.29
CA ASP A 88 -12.57 3.30 -6.52
C ASP A 88 -11.32 3.98 -5.96
N MET A 89 -11.14 5.26 -6.32
CA MET A 89 -10.01 6.07 -5.92
C MET A 89 -10.45 7.16 -4.95
N VAL A 90 -9.77 7.26 -3.83
CA VAL A 90 -9.93 8.36 -2.87
C VAL A 90 -8.78 9.33 -3.07
N TYR A 91 -9.08 10.61 -3.16
CA TYR A 91 -8.11 11.66 -3.48
C TYR A 91 -7.90 12.58 -2.29
N HIS A 92 -6.66 13.01 -2.10
CA HIS A 92 -6.32 14.02 -1.12
C HIS A 92 -7.06 15.34 -1.46
N PRO A 93 -7.73 15.99 -0.48
CA PRO A 93 -8.61 17.14 -0.75
C PRO A 93 -7.87 18.36 -1.30
N LYS A 94 -6.61 18.55 -0.93
CA LYS A 94 -5.77 19.68 -1.37
C LYS A 94 -4.87 19.32 -2.55
N TYR A 95 -4.40 18.08 -2.62
CA TYR A 95 -3.44 17.61 -3.62
C TYR A 95 -4.01 16.40 -4.38
N PRO A 96 -4.84 16.61 -5.41
CA PRO A 96 -5.55 15.51 -6.09
C PRO A 96 -4.64 14.49 -6.78
N PHE A 97 -3.36 14.80 -6.96
CA PHE A 97 -2.35 13.87 -7.44
C PHE A 97 -1.88 12.87 -6.36
N ILE A 98 -2.25 13.05 -5.09
CA ILE A 98 -2.11 12.06 -4.02
C ILE A 98 -3.43 11.32 -3.92
N PHE A 99 -3.45 10.02 -4.23
CA PHE A 99 -4.67 9.23 -4.23
C PHE A 99 -4.43 7.80 -3.72
N ALA A 100 -5.48 7.17 -3.25
CA ALA A 100 -5.45 5.77 -2.79
C ALA A 100 -6.58 4.96 -3.41
N THR A 101 -6.29 3.71 -3.79
CA THR A 101 -7.25 2.63 -3.94
C THR A 101 -7.18 1.80 -2.67
N LEU A 102 -8.31 1.49 -2.06
CA LEU A 102 -8.38 0.85 -0.75
C LEU A 102 -8.92 -0.57 -0.86
N ASP A 103 -8.30 -1.51 -0.18
CA ASP A 103 -8.80 -2.88 -0.09
C ASP A 103 -10.09 -2.96 0.75
N GLY A 104 -10.29 -1.99 1.65
CA GLY A 104 -11.53 -1.85 2.40
C GLY A 104 -11.62 -0.56 3.21
N ARG A 105 -12.85 -0.18 3.52
CA ARG A 105 -13.18 0.89 4.46
C ARG A 105 -13.65 0.28 5.77
N LEU A 106 -13.16 0.82 6.89
CA LEU A 106 -13.59 0.46 8.23
C LEU A 106 -14.37 1.62 8.84
N THR A 107 -15.42 1.27 9.59
CA THR A 107 -16.05 2.20 10.53
C THR A 107 -16.04 1.52 11.90
N GLU A 108 -15.36 2.13 12.87
CA GLU A 108 -15.33 1.64 14.23
C GLU A 108 -16.71 1.80 14.86
N LEU A 109 -17.30 0.71 15.36
CA LEU A 109 -18.71 0.72 15.78
C LEU A 109 -18.96 1.54 17.04
N GLU A 110 -17.99 1.58 17.93
CA GLU A 110 -18.10 2.31 19.21
C GLU A 110 -18.02 3.82 19.03
N THR A 111 -17.10 4.29 18.20
CA THR A 111 -16.76 5.72 18.09
C THR A 111 -17.25 6.37 16.79
N GLY A 112 -17.56 5.56 15.77
CA GLY A 112 -17.86 6.05 14.44
C GLY A 112 -16.63 6.54 13.65
N ARG A 113 -15.40 6.37 14.17
CA ARG A 113 -14.16 6.73 13.47
C ARG A 113 -14.03 5.97 12.16
N ARG A 114 -13.45 6.63 11.17
CA ARG A 114 -13.24 6.04 9.85
C ARG A 114 -11.83 5.50 9.73
N GLY A 115 -11.70 4.30 9.18
CA GLY A 115 -10.42 3.65 9.00
C GLY A 115 -10.28 2.97 7.64
N ILE A 116 -9.05 2.55 7.36
CA ILE A 116 -8.65 1.84 6.16
C ILE A 116 -8.38 0.39 6.54
N LEU A 117 -8.78 -0.54 5.68
CA LEU A 117 -8.25 -1.90 5.68
C LEU A 117 -7.30 -2.03 4.50
N GLU A 118 -6.05 -2.38 4.77
CA GLU A 118 -5.06 -2.78 3.78
C GLU A 118 -4.75 -4.25 3.97
N VAL A 119 -4.86 -5.04 2.91
CA VAL A 119 -4.60 -6.49 2.91
C VAL A 119 -3.25 -6.77 2.26
N LYS A 120 -2.42 -7.58 2.91
CA LYS A 120 -1.15 -8.02 2.34
C LYS A 120 -1.01 -9.54 2.39
N THR A 121 -0.47 -10.09 1.32
CA THR A 121 -0.05 -11.49 1.25
C THR A 121 1.46 -11.56 1.05
N THR A 122 2.14 -12.44 1.78
CA THR A 122 3.58 -12.65 1.63
C THR A 122 3.90 -14.12 1.78
N SER A 123 4.60 -14.69 0.80
CA SER A 123 5.21 -16.02 0.93
C SER A 123 6.56 -15.88 1.61
N ILE A 124 6.74 -16.60 2.71
CA ILE A 124 7.97 -16.67 3.49
C ILE A 124 8.71 -17.94 3.07
N VAL A 125 9.54 -17.82 2.05
CA VAL A 125 10.35 -18.94 1.51
C VAL A 125 11.76 -18.94 2.11
N ARG A 126 12.27 -17.77 2.54
CA ARG A 126 13.64 -17.59 3.05
C ARG A 126 13.64 -16.76 4.33
N SER A 127 14.71 -16.92 5.12
CA SER A 127 14.92 -16.15 6.36
C SER A 127 14.87 -14.62 6.16
N MET A 128 15.43 -14.11 5.06
CA MET A 128 15.38 -12.68 4.74
C MET A 128 13.96 -12.12 4.61
N GLN A 129 13.01 -12.88 4.04
CA GLN A 129 11.61 -12.47 3.96
C GLN A 129 10.95 -12.48 5.34
N LYS A 130 11.35 -13.42 6.19
CA LYS A 130 10.90 -13.47 7.57
C LYS A 130 11.38 -12.24 8.35
N GLU A 131 12.64 -11.84 8.21
CA GLU A 131 13.25 -10.70 8.90
C GLU A 131 12.56 -9.37 8.59
N GLN A 132 11.95 -9.23 7.42
CA GLN A 132 11.15 -8.04 7.08
C GLN A 132 9.90 -7.89 7.95
N TRP A 133 9.35 -9.01 8.48
CA TRP A 133 8.15 -9.04 9.31
C TRP A 133 8.47 -9.19 10.81
N TRP A 134 9.76 -9.19 11.18
CA TRP A 134 10.24 -9.25 12.57
C TRP A 134 11.44 -8.35 12.75
N LYS A 135 11.37 -7.53 13.79
CA LYS A 135 12.49 -6.71 14.25
C LYS A 135 12.71 -6.99 15.72
N ASP A 136 13.95 -7.32 16.12
CA ASP A 136 14.31 -7.63 17.51
C ASP A 136 13.42 -8.73 18.14
N GLY A 137 13.07 -9.74 17.35
CA GLY A 137 12.21 -10.84 17.77
C GLY A 137 10.73 -10.51 17.92
N LYS A 138 10.31 -9.29 17.56
CA LYS A 138 8.91 -8.86 17.59
C LYS A 138 8.34 -8.72 16.18
N PRO A 139 7.04 -9.00 15.99
CA PRO A 139 6.37 -8.72 14.74
C PRO A 139 6.43 -7.23 14.37
N CYS A 140 6.74 -6.94 13.12
CA CYS A 140 6.74 -5.57 12.59
C CYS A 140 6.12 -5.54 11.19
N ILE A 141 5.86 -4.34 10.69
CA ILE A 141 5.41 -4.11 9.31
C ILE A 141 6.65 -3.78 8.47
N PRO A 142 6.83 -4.40 7.29
CA PRO A 142 7.86 -3.97 6.34
C PRO A 142 7.69 -2.49 5.97
N GLN A 143 8.81 -1.75 5.91
CA GLN A 143 8.82 -0.30 5.76
C GLN A 143 8.01 0.19 4.56
N GLN A 144 8.12 -0.48 3.41
CA GLN A 144 7.38 -0.11 2.20
C GLN A 144 5.86 -0.24 2.36
N TYR A 145 5.37 -1.18 3.15
CA TYR A 145 3.94 -1.34 3.42
C TYR A 145 3.44 -0.34 4.47
N PHE A 146 4.29 -0.02 5.43
CA PHE A 146 3.98 1.05 6.39
C PHE A 146 3.83 2.41 5.69
N ILE A 147 4.76 2.76 4.79
CA ILE A 147 4.68 3.99 3.99
C ILE A 147 3.43 3.99 3.09
N GLN A 148 3.06 2.85 2.50
CA GLN A 148 1.82 2.74 1.73
C GLN A 148 0.60 3.09 2.58
N VAL A 149 0.54 2.60 3.82
CA VAL A 149 -0.57 2.90 4.74
C VAL A 149 -0.58 4.38 5.15
N LEU A 150 0.59 4.97 5.42
CA LEU A 150 0.69 6.42 5.69
C LEU A 150 0.17 7.25 4.50
N HIS A 151 0.56 6.90 3.28
CA HIS A 151 0.03 7.54 2.07
C HIS A 151 -1.49 7.43 1.96
N GLN A 152 -2.07 6.27 2.26
CA GLN A 152 -3.52 6.08 2.26
C GLN A 152 -4.21 6.95 3.32
N LEU A 153 -3.59 7.07 4.51
CA LEU A 153 -4.06 7.99 5.56
C LEU A 153 -3.95 9.46 5.13
N LEU A 154 -2.93 9.84 4.34
CA LEU A 154 -2.84 11.18 3.73
C LEU A 154 -3.99 11.40 2.74
N ALA A 155 -4.15 10.49 1.78
CA ALA A 155 -5.15 10.62 0.72
C ALA A 155 -6.58 10.69 1.26
N THR A 156 -6.87 9.95 2.33
CA THR A 156 -8.23 9.86 2.90
C THR A 156 -8.51 10.89 3.99
N GLY A 157 -7.50 11.28 4.74
CA GLY A 157 -7.67 12.07 5.98
C GLY A 157 -8.36 11.30 7.11
N TRP A 158 -8.46 9.96 7.04
CA TRP A 158 -9.16 9.14 8.03
C TRP A 158 -8.32 8.89 9.27
N ASP A 159 -8.96 8.38 10.32
CA ASP A 159 -8.44 8.37 11.69
C ASP A 159 -7.41 7.28 11.94
N PHE A 160 -7.55 6.12 11.30
CA PHE A 160 -6.68 4.97 11.49
C PHE A 160 -6.61 4.06 10.25
N ALA A 161 -5.69 3.13 10.28
CA ALA A 161 -5.64 2.02 9.33
C ALA A 161 -5.39 0.71 10.06
N VAL A 162 -5.88 -0.40 9.50
CA VAL A 162 -5.51 -1.76 9.87
C VAL A 162 -4.82 -2.41 8.67
N LEU A 163 -3.53 -2.69 8.81
CA LEU A 163 -2.84 -3.56 7.87
C LEU A 163 -3.05 -5.01 8.32
N HIS A 164 -3.73 -5.80 7.49
CA HIS A 164 -4.02 -7.21 7.74
C HIS A 164 -3.21 -8.09 6.81
N ALA A 165 -2.17 -8.73 7.34
CA ALA A 165 -1.21 -9.52 6.59
C ALA A 165 -1.49 -11.02 6.72
N GLN A 166 -1.53 -11.74 5.60
CA GLN A 166 -1.41 -13.19 5.56
C GLN A 166 0.02 -13.58 5.19
N LEU A 167 0.70 -14.24 6.13
CA LEU A 167 2.05 -14.77 5.95
C LEU A 167 1.93 -16.26 5.66
N LYS A 168 2.37 -16.65 4.47
CA LYS A 168 2.37 -18.05 4.01
C LYS A 168 3.79 -18.59 4.15
N TYR A 169 3.96 -19.57 5.00
CA TYR A 169 5.24 -20.23 5.21
C TYR A 169 5.29 -21.49 4.34
N GLU A 170 6.28 -21.58 3.50
CA GLU A 170 6.58 -22.73 2.67
C GLU A 170 7.85 -23.37 3.21
N TYR A 171 7.69 -24.43 4.02
CA TYR A 171 8.80 -25.11 4.64
C TYR A 171 9.08 -26.44 3.92
N GLY A 172 10.34 -26.59 3.45
CA GLY A 172 10.86 -27.85 2.92
C GLY A 172 10.43 -28.15 1.47
N ASP A 173 10.73 -29.38 1.07
CA ASP A 173 10.49 -29.85 -0.30
C ASP A 173 9.07 -30.43 -0.50
N ASN A 174 8.23 -30.42 0.54
CA ASN A 174 6.86 -30.89 0.46
C ASN A 174 5.90 -29.71 0.22
N PRO A 175 5.27 -29.60 -0.97
CA PRO A 175 4.32 -28.54 -1.27
C PRO A 175 3.05 -28.57 -0.40
N ASP A 176 2.81 -29.67 0.33
CA ASP A 176 1.67 -29.80 1.26
C ASP A 176 1.96 -29.19 2.65
N ASP A 177 3.21 -28.88 2.97
CA ASP A 177 3.62 -28.26 4.24
C ASP A 177 3.48 -26.74 4.20
N ILE A 178 2.28 -26.25 3.88
CA ILE A 178 1.96 -24.83 3.88
C ILE A 178 1.32 -24.47 5.22
N ARG A 179 1.97 -23.56 5.94
CA ARG A 179 1.39 -22.93 7.13
C ARG A 179 1.07 -21.48 6.85
N THR A 180 -0.15 -21.05 7.17
CA THR A 180 -0.54 -19.64 7.08
C THR A 180 -0.71 -19.03 8.48
N GLU A 181 -0.27 -17.79 8.62
CA GLU A 181 -0.48 -16.95 9.80
C GLU A 181 -1.09 -15.63 9.36
N ARG A 182 -2.10 -15.15 10.07
CA ARG A 182 -2.69 -13.83 9.82
C ARG A 182 -2.36 -12.90 10.98
N ARG A 183 -2.00 -11.66 10.65
CA ARG A 183 -1.66 -10.62 11.62
C ARG A 183 -2.35 -9.32 11.27
N SER A 184 -2.83 -8.62 12.27
CA SER A 184 -3.39 -7.28 12.12
C SER A 184 -2.53 -6.28 12.88
N TYR A 185 -2.22 -5.17 12.23
CA TYR A 185 -1.48 -4.05 12.80
C TYR A 185 -2.37 -2.82 12.72
N LEU A 186 -2.69 -2.25 13.88
CA LEU A 186 -3.41 -0.98 13.98
C LEU A 186 -2.40 0.17 13.88
N ILE A 187 -2.68 1.11 13.01
CA ILE A 187 -1.88 2.32 12.77
C ILE A 187 -2.83 3.51 13.01
N GLU A 188 -2.64 4.19 14.13
CA GLU A 188 -3.40 5.40 14.46
C GLU A 188 -2.76 6.60 13.75
N ARG A 189 -3.58 7.40 13.04
CA ARG A 189 -3.10 8.62 12.38
C ARG A 189 -2.43 9.59 13.36
N SER A 190 -2.98 9.72 14.57
CA SER A 190 -2.48 10.62 15.61
C SER A 190 -1.04 10.32 16.05
N ASP A 191 -0.61 9.06 15.94
CA ASP A 191 0.70 8.63 16.42
C ASP A 191 1.81 8.89 15.36
N HIS A 192 1.42 9.29 14.15
CA HIS A 192 2.30 9.42 12.98
C HIS A 192 2.19 10.77 12.27
N LEU A 193 1.84 11.82 12.98
CA LEU A 193 1.62 13.15 12.38
C LEU A 193 2.89 13.70 11.71
N GLU A 194 4.06 13.52 12.33
CA GLU A 194 5.34 13.97 11.78
C GLU A 194 5.73 13.16 10.53
N ASP A 195 5.49 11.84 10.56
CA ASP A 195 5.74 10.96 9.41
C ASP A 195 4.82 11.34 8.22
N LEU A 196 3.56 11.65 8.50
CA LEU A 196 2.57 12.09 7.51
C LEU A 196 2.95 13.43 6.89
N GLU A 197 3.35 14.41 7.71
CA GLU A 197 3.80 15.73 7.23
C GLU A 197 5.05 15.59 6.34
N TYR A 198 6.02 14.79 6.77
CA TYR A 198 7.21 14.48 5.99
C TYR A 198 6.85 13.85 4.63
N LEU A 199 5.99 12.83 4.64
CA LEU A 199 5.60 12.14 3.41
C LEU A 199 4.83 13.06 2.48
N GLU A 200 3.88 13.87 2.98
CA GLU A 200 3.15 14.87 2.19
C GLU A 200 4.11 15.86 1.52
N GLU A 201 5.08 16.40 2.29
CA GLU A 201 6.09 17.32 1.74
C GLU A 201 6.87 16.69 0.58
N LYS A 202 7.33 15.42 0.75
CA LYS A 202 8.11 14.73 -0.27
C LYS A 202 7.30 14.38 -1.51
N GLU A 203 6.06 13.95 -1.34
CA GLU A 203 5.17 13.64 -2.47
C GLU A 203 4.77 14.90 -3.23
N VAL A 204 4.45 15.98 -2.52
CA VAL A 204 4.16 17.28 -3.14
C VAL A 204 5.38 17.79 -3.91
N TYR A 205 6.57 17.79 -3.31
CA TYR A 205 7.80 18.19 -3.98
C TYR A 205 8.08 17.34 -5.22
N PHE A 206 8.02 16.02 -5.09
CA PHE A 206 8.25 15.10 -6.21
C PHE A 206 7.29 15.37 -7.36
N TRP A 207 6.02 15.62 -7.07
CA TRP A 207 5.05 15.87 -8.12
C TRP A 207 5.24 17.25 -8.75
N THR A 208 5.25 18.31 -7.96
CA THR A 208 5.27 19.70 -8.47
C THR A 208 6.62 20.13 -9.01
N GLU A 209 7.73 19.68 -8.42
CA GLU A 209 9.07 20.10 -8.82
C GLU A 209 9.72 19.16 -9.85
N ASN A 210 9.37 17.85 -9.81
CA ASN A 210 10.00 16.90 -10.72
C ASN A 210 9.06 16.47 -11.85
N VAL A 211 7.84 16.01 -11.54
CA VAL A 211 6.93 15.47 -12.57
C VAL A 211 6.36 16.58 -13.43
N GLU A 212 5.71 17.60 -12.84
CA GLU A 212 5.06 18.68 -13.58
C GLU A 212 6.06 19.57 -14.33
N LYS A 213 7.24 19.82 -13.73
CA LYS A 213 8.30 20.62 -14.38
C LYS A 213 9.19 19.81 -15.30
N ASP A 214 8.97 18.51 -15.37
CA ASP A 214 9.76 17.58 -16.18
C ASP A 214 11.26 17.58 -15.84
N ILE A 215 11.59 17.72 -14.55
CA ILE A 215 12.96 17.74 -14.03
C ILE A 215 13.26 16.40 -13.36
N CYS A 216 14.25 15.67 -13.87
CA CYS A 216 14.66 14.39 -13.28
C CYS A 216 15.15 14.59 -11.84
N PRO A 217 14.57 13.90 -10.85
CA PRO A 217 15.05 13.98 -9.46
C PRO A 217 16.45 13.38 -9.31
N GLY A 218 17.19 13.84 -8.31
CA GLY A 218 18.36 13.12 -7.82
C GLY A 218 17.96 11.74 -7.29
N MET A 219 18.77 10.73 -7.59
CA MET A 219 18.51 9.37 -7.08
C MET A 219 18.67 9.34 -5.56
N ILE A 220 17.64 8.87 -4.87
CA ILE A 220 17.70 8.57 -3.43
C ILE A 220 18.10 7.11 -3.30
N LEU A 221 19.22 6.86 -2.62
CA LEU A 221 19.67 5.51 -2.30
C LEU A 221 19.06 5.10 -0.96
N PRO A 222 18.63 3.83 -0.81
CA PRO A 222 18.21 3.32 0.49
C PRO A 222 19.39 3.40 1.48
N GLU A 223 19.10 3.64 2.74
CA GLU A 223 20.11 3.56 3.81
C GLU A 223 20.63 2.12 3.88
N ILE A 224 21.97 1.99 3.91
CA ILE A 224 22.69 0.70 3.94
C ILE A 224 22.77 0.22 5.38
#